data_200013fae863bc154c3adf6de57a6942
#
_entry.id   200013fae863bc154c3adf6de57a6942
#
_cell.length_a   1.000
_cell.length_b   1.000
_cell.length_c   1.000
_cell.angle_alpha   90.00
_cell.angle_beta   90.00
_cell.angle_gamma   90.00
#
_symmetry.space_group_name_H-M   'P 1'
#
loop_
_entity.id
_entity.type
_entity.pdbx_description
1 polymer ?
#
loop_
_entity_poly.entity_id
_entity_poly.type
_entity_poly.pdbx_seq_one_letter_code
_entity_poly.pdbx_strand_id
1 'polypeptide(L)'
;MTADEILKTADGRIEKHRKADVTVKVVDRQGKPVAGAQVEVAQTRHAFLFGCNIFPLFSYQGEMHEKYGSQFAALLNYATLAFYWGLYEPERGRKGREEQERIARWCQQRGIATKGHPLVWHTVYPQWAPNEVDEVKPLLLERIREIVSQFKGLIDRWDVVNEATEPNMPVNGVSNWIQRDGSVAMVLECLTCAREANPKAFLLYNDWYIQPPYEKLAEELVRRNAPVDAFGLQSHMHRGEWPLERAWQICETYARFGKPLHFTEVTVLSGQHGWELPRPWRTTPEGEARQADYVEKFYTILFSHPAVEAITWWDFMDGGWQGAPAGLVREDLTPKPVYHRLMRLIKGKWWTKETVRTNARGEAKLRGFLGDYQVTVNATAGRRTQQFNLKRGKNEWVIRL
;
A
#
# COMPACT_ATOMS: atom_id res chain seq x y z
N MET A 1 -24.50 9.85 1.94
CA MET A 1 -24.47 8.89 3.06
C MET A 1 -23.71 9.52 4.20
N THR A 2 -24.23 9.41 5.42
CA THR A 2 -23.54 9.82 6.65
C THR A 2 -22.45 8.79 7.02
N ALA A 3 -21.50 9.15 7.87
CA ALA A 3 -20.48 8.23 8.37
C ALA A 3 -21.09 6.98 9.01
N ASP A 4 -22.15 7.15 9.78
CA ASP A 4 -22.84 6.05 10.48
C ASP A 4 -23.48 5.08 9.48
N GLU A 5 -24.14 5.57 8.43
CA GLU A 5 -24.70 4.72 7.36
C GLU A 5 -23.60 3.94 6.61
N ILE A 6 -22.46 4.60 6.33
CA ILE A 6 -21.31 3.98 5.66
C ILE A 6 -20.73 2.86 6.54
N LEU A 7 -20.51 3.13 7.83
CA LEU A 7 -19.96 2.17 8.78
C LEU A 7 -20.92 1.01 9.06
N LYS A 8 -22.24 1.29 9.24
CA LYS A 8 -23.26 0.27 9.48
C LYS A 8 -23.31 -0.78 8.36
N THR A 9 -23.05 -0.39 7.13
CA THR A 9 -23.08 -1.28 5.95
C THR A 9 -21.71 -1.82 5.56
N ALA A 10 -20.63 -1.45 6.25
CA ALA A 10 -19.26 -1.80 5.90
C ALA A 10 -19.00 -3.33 5.94
N ASP A 11 -19.47 -4.03 6.97
CA ASP A 11 -19.26 -5.48 7.08
C ASP A 11 -19.90 -6.24 5.92
N GLY A 12 -21.08 -5.82 5.44
CA GLY A 12 -21.72 -6.41 4.25
C GLY A 12 -20.90 -6.19 2.96
N ARG A 13 -20.31 -5.01 2.79
CA ARG A 13 -19.41 -4.74 1.65
C ARG A 13 -18.11 -5.53 1.76
N ILE A 14 -17.52 -5.62 2.96
CA ILE A 14 -16.32 -6.43 3.22
C ILE A 14 -16.59 -7.89 2.86
N GLU A 15 -17.70 -8.43 3.35
CA GLU A 15 -18.13 -9.79 3.04
C GLU A 15 -18.24 -10.03 1.53
N LYS A 16 -18.82 -9.08 0.81
CA LYS A 16 -19.03 -9.16 -0.64
C LYS A 16 -17.74 -9.00 -1.45
N HIS A 17 -16.87 -8.09 -1.07
CA HIS A 17 -15.76 -7.64 -1.91
C HIS A 17 -14.38 -8.14 -1.45
N ARG A 18 -14.23 -8.58 -0.18
CA ARG A 18 -12.95 -9.02 0.38
C ARG A 18 -12.85 -10.51 0.66
N LYS A 19 -13.98 -11.23 0.53
CA LYS A 19 -14.01 -12.68 0.75
C LYS A 19 -14.48 -13.44 -0.48
N ALA A 20 -14.14 -14.72 -0.52
CA ALA A 20 -14.66 -15.67 -1.52
C ALA A 20 -14.89 -17.04 -0.88
N ASP A 21 -15.73 -17.83 -1.53
CA ASP A 21 -15.95 -19.22 -1.18
C ASP A 21 -14.87 -20.10 -1.78
N VAL A 22 -14.51 -21.15 -1.05
CA VAL A 22 -13.61 -22.20 -1.52
C VAL A 22 -14.09 -23.58 -1.08
N THR A 23 -13.91 -24.55 -1.96
CA THR A 23 -14.09 -25.98 -1.65
C THR A 23 -12.73 -26.63 -1.57
N VAL A 24 -12.39 -27.18 -0.38
CA VAL A 24 -11.20 -28.02 -0.18
C VAL A 24 -11.59 -29.46 -0.44
N LYS A 25 -10.90 -30.14 -1.35
CA LYS A 25 -11.06 -31.57 -1.66
C LYS A 25 -9.86 -32.34 -1.16
N VAL A 26 -10.13 -33.34 -0.33
CA VAL A 26 -9.09 -34.22 0.20
C VAL A 26 -9.26 -35.61 -0.41
N VAL A 27 -8.21 -36.10 -1.05
CA VAL A 27 -8.19 -37.44 -1.67
C VAL A 27 -6.99 -38.23 -1.21
N ASP A 28 -7.10 -39.57 -1.20
CA ASP A 28 -5.97 -40.47 -0.96
C ASP A 28 -5.05 -40.57 -2.20
N ARG A 29 -4.01 -41.42 -2.10
CA ARG A 29 -3.05 -41.66 -3.20
C ARG A 29 -3.70 -42.22 -4.45
N GLN A 30 -4.80 -42.94 -4.33
CA GLN A 30 -5.58 -43.52 -5.42
C GLN A 30 -6.65 -42.57 -5.98
N GLY A 31 -6.78 -41.35 -5.40
CA GLY A 31 -7.77 -40.38 -5.80
C GLY A 31 -9.15 -40.57 -5.19
N LYS A 32 -9.32 -41.45 -4.23
CA LYS A 32 -10.60 -41.64 -3.53
C LYS A 32 -10.83 -40.54 -2.49
N PRO A 33 -12.06 -40.07 -2.32
CA PRO A 33 -12.40 -39.09 -1.31
C PRO A 33 -12.05 -39.55 0.12
N VAL A 34 -11.46 -38.64 0.92
CA VAL A 34 -11.15 -38.89 2.34
C VAL A 34 -12.17 -38.15 3.19
N ALA A 35 -13.15 -38.90 3.75
CA ALA A 35 -14.15 -38.35 4.64
C ALA A 35 -13.62 -38.15 6.06
N GLY A 36 -14.16 -37.13 6.78
CA GLY A 36 -13.84 -36.88 8.19
C GLY A 36 -12.44 -36.32 8.44
N ALA A 37 -11.65 -36.01 7.38
CA ALA A 37 -10.35 -35.41 7.52
C ALA A 37 -10.47 -33.99 8.14
N GLN A 38 -9.62 -33.72 9.13
CA GLN A 38 -9.52 -32.38 9.70
C GLN A 38 -8.68 -31.49 8.78
N VAL A 39 -9.22 -30.34 8.40
CA VAL A 39 -8.60 -29.36 7.51
C VAL A 39 -8.40 -28.07 8.29
N GLU A 40 -7.16 -27.73 8.60
CA GLU A 40 -6.76 -26.46 9.20
C GLU A 40 -6.40 -25.48 8.10
N VAL A 41 -7.13 -24.35 8.04
CA VAL A 41 -6.97 -23.31 7.01
C VAL A 41 -6.49 -22.05 7.71
N ALA A 42 -5.28 -21.63 7.41
CA ALA A 42 -4.66 -20.44 7.99
C ALA A 42 -4.23 -19.49 6.88
N GLN A 43 -4.80 -18.27 6.88
CA GLN A 43 -4.34 -17.20 5.99
C GLN A 43 -2.90 -16.81 6.37
N THR A 44 -2.05 -16.61 5.37
CA THR A 44 -0.66 -16.20 5.56
C THR A 44 -0.39 -14.79 5.06
N ARG A 45 -1.18 -14.32 4.08
CA ARG A 45 -1.07 -12.96 3.54
C ARG A 45 -2.41 -12.49 2.96
N HIS A 46 -2.76 -11.22 3.18
CA HIS A 46 -3.87 -10.57 2.50
C HIS A 46 -3.56 -10.28 1.03
N ALA A 47 -4.57 -10.39 0.15
CA ALA A 47 -4.52 -9.80 -1.17
C ALA A 47 -4.58 -8.27 -1.11
N PHE A 48 -5.32 -7.70 -0.15
CA PHE A 48 -5.36 -6.25 0.11
C PHE A 48 -4.03 -5.78 0.72
N LEU A 49 -3.55 -4.61 0.27
CA LEU A 49 -2.25 -4.08 0.69
C LEU A 49 -2.41 -3.13 1.88
N PHE A 50 -1.88 -3.55 3.03
CA PHE A 50 -1.73 -2.71 4.22
C PHE A 50 -0.26 -2.36 4.38
N GLY A 51 0.08 -1.08 4.21
CA GLY A 51 1.47 -0.65 4.10
C GLY A 51 1.86 0.52 4.98
N CYS A 52 3.16 0.82 4.91
CA CYS A 52 3.78 2.03 5.41
C CYS A 52 5.05 2.33 4.61
N ASN A 53 5.58 3.57 4.67
CA ASN A 53 6.95 3.79 4.25
C ASN A 53 7.93 3.06 5.19
N ILE A 54 9.06 2.63 4.65
CA ILE A 54 10.07 1.84 5.37
C ILE A 54 11.47 2.50 5.29
N PHE A 55 11.51 3.78 4.99
CA PHE A 55 12.72 4.54 4.70
C PHE A 55 13.83 4.36 5.75
N PRO A 56 13.55 4.40 7.08
CA PRO A 56 14.61 4.35 8.07
C PRO A 56 15.01 2.93 8.49
N LEU A 57 14.59 1.88 7.78
CA LEU A 57 14.82 0.48 8.22
C LEU A 57 16.27 0.22 8.60
N PHE A 58 17.23 0.65 7.78
CA PHE A 58 18.65 0.43 8.01
C PHE A 58 19.37 1.64 8.62
N SER A 59 18.64 2.70 8.98
CA SER A 59 19.18 3.79 9.80
C SER A 59 19.31 3.38 11.27
N TYR A 60 18.55 2.36 11.70
CA TYR A 60 18.65 1.78 13.03
C TYR A 60 19.64 0.63 13.06
N GLN A 61 20.26 0.40 14.21
CA GLN A 61 21.22 -0.68 14.46
C GLN A 61 20.81 -1.53 15.67
N GLY A 62 21.33 -2.74 15.77
CA GLY A 62 21.10 -3.62 16.90
C GLY A 62 19.62 -3.87 17.21
N GLU A 63 19.26 -3.79 18.48
CA GLU A 63 17.89 -4.08 18.97
C GLU A 63 16.82 -3.18 18.34
N MET A 64 17.12 -1.91 18.07
CA MET A 64 16.18 -0.97 17.43
C MET A 64 15.85 -1.42 15.99
N HIS A 65 16.83 -1.88 15.22
CA HIS A 65 16.59 -2.42 13.89
C HIS A 65 15.69 -3.65 13.93
N GLU A 66 15.99 -4.61 14.81
CA GLU A 66 15.19 -5.83 14.96
C GLU A 66 13.76 -5.52 15.41
N LYS A 67 13.60 -4.63 16.39
CA LYS A 67 12.29 -4.22 16.91
C LYS A 67 11.45 -3.53 15.84
N TYR A 68 12.04 -2.57 15.10
CA TYR A 68 11.38 -1.89 13.99
C TYR A 68 10.92 -2.89 12.92
N GLY A 69 11.84 -3.72 12.44
CA GLY A 69 11.57 -4.68 11.38
C GLY A 69 10.53 -5.73 11.77
N SER A 70 10.60 -6.27 13.00
CA SER A 70 9.66 -7.28 13.49
C SER A 70 8.25 -6.71 13.64
N GLN A 71 8.10 -5.51 14.22
CA GLN A 71 6.80 -4.86 14.37
C GLN A 71 6.19 -4.47 13.02
N PHE A 72 7.00 -3.97 12.08
CA PHE A 72 6.57 -3.67 10.72
C PHE A 72 6.03 -4.92 10.02
N ALA A 73 6.80 -6.00 10.00
CA ALA A 73 6.44 -7.25 9.33
C ALA A 73 5.26 -7.98 10.00
N ALA A 74 5.07 -7.82 11.31
CA ALA A 74 3.94 -8.41 12.03
C ALA A 74 2.59 -7.83 11.58
N LEU A 75 2.56 -6.53 11.28
CA LEU A 75 1.33 -5.81 10.93
C LEU A 75 1.13 -5.72 9.41
N LEU A 76 2.17 -5.39 8.65
CA LEU A 76 2.10 -4.88 7.29
C LEU A 76 2.58 -5.90 6.24
N ASN A 77 1.99 -5.85 5.05
CA ASN A 77 2.35 -6.66 3.89
C ASN A 77 2.76 -5.82 2.66
N TYR A 78 2.95 -4.50 2.85
CA TYR A 78 3.30 -3.56 1.80
C TYR A 78 4.25 -2.48 2.33
N ALA A 79 5.26 -2.13 1.55
CA ALA A 79 6.27 -1.14 1.93
C ALA A 79 6.54 -0.15 0.80
N THR A 80 6.61 1.15 1.14
CA THR A 80 7.04 2.20 0.22
C THR A 80 8.50 2.53 0.46
N LEU A 81 9.32 2.51 -0.60
CA LEU A 81 10.75 2.77 -0.61
C LEU A 81 11.04 4.14 -1.23
N ALA A 82 12.07 4.83 -0.72
CA ALA A 82 12.40 6.20 -1.11
C ALA A 82 13.23 6.25 -2.41
N PHE A 83 12.69 6.92 -3.43
CA PHE A 83 13.37 7.20 -4.69
C PHE A 83 13.37 8.70 -5.02
N TYR A 84 13.26 9.57 -4.02
CA TYR A 84 13.37 11.03 -4.20
C TYR A 84 14.66 11.39 -4.94
N TRP A 85 14.57 12.10 -6.06
CA TRP A 85 15.73 12.27 -6.93
C TRP A 85 16.93 12.84 -6.22
N GLY A 86 16.78 13.95 -5.47
CA GLY A 86 17.90 14.59 -4.77
C GLY A 86 18.46 13.78 -3.60
N LEU A 87 17.73 12.79 -3.06
CA LEU A 87 18.23 11.87 -2.04
C LEU A 87 18.84 10.60 -2.67
N TYR A 88 18.23 10.11 -3.72
CA TYR A 88 18.69 8.92 -4.44
C TYR A 88 19.98 9.19 -5.24
N GLU A 89 20.11 10.40 -5.79
CA GLU A 89 21.25 10.85 -6.58
C GLU A 89 21.65 12.29 -6.17
N PRO A 90 22.20 12.48 -4.96
CA PRO A 90 22.55 13.81 -4.45
C PRO A 90 23.64 14.50 -5.26
N GLU A 91 24.54 13.72 -5.85
CA GLU A 91 25.57 14.13 -6.81
C GLU A 91 25.38 13.33 -8.09
N ARG A 92 25.62 13.95 -9.24
CA ARG A 92 25.42 13.30 -10.54
C ARG A 92 26.22 12.00 -10.66
N GLY A 93 25.52 10.88 -10.88
CA GLY A 93 26.10 9.54 -10.98
C GLY A 93 26.29 8.81 -9.65
N ARG A 94 26.13 9.48 -8.49
CA ARG A 94 26.20 8.85 -7.16
C ARG A 94 24.80 8.42 -6.70
N LYS A 95 24.44 7.19 -7.02
CA LYS A 95 23.09 6.67 -6.83
C LYS A 95 22.97 5.78 -5.58
N GLY A 96 21.90 5.97 -4.80
CA GLY A 96 21.55 5.19 -3.60
C GLY A 96 20.96 3.81 -3.90
N ARG A 97 21.39 3.16 -4.97
CA ARG A 97 20.85 1.88 -5.45
C ARG A 97 20.98 0.76 -4.43
N GLU A 98 22.16 0.58 -3.86
CA GLU A 98 22.46 -0.55 -2.96
C GLU A 98 21.58 -0.55 -1.72
N GLU A 99 21.29 0.63 -1.15
CA GLU A 99 20.41 0.77 -0.01
C GLU A 99 18.98 0.36 -0.35
N GLN A 100 18.44 0.86 -1.46
CA GLN A 100 17.08 0.52 -1.87
C GLN A 100 16.96 -0.97 -2.25
N GLU A 101 17.97 -1.56 -2.87
CA GLU A 101 18.01 -2.98 -3.16
C GLU A 101 18.04 -3.83 -1.87
N ARG A 102 18.82 -3.40 -0.87
CA ARG A 102 18.89 -4.06 0.45
C ARG A 102 17.54 -4.04 1.16
N ILE A 103 16.84 -2.89 1.18
CA ILE A 103 15.49 -2.75 1.75
C ILE A 103 14.51 -3.65 1.01
N ALA A 104 14.51 -3.61 -0.32
CA ALA A 104 13.59 -4.38 -1.14
C ALA A 104 13.80 -5.91 -0.96
N ARG A 105 15.04 -6.38 -0.85
CA ARG A 105 15.35 -7.80 -0.55
C ARG A 105 14.89 -8.19 0.86
N TRP A 106 15.04 -7.33 1.84
CA TRP A 106 14.53 -7.56 3.19
C TRP A 106 13.00 -7.73 3.18
N CYS A 107 12.28 -6.89 2.43
CA CYS A 107 10.84 -7.01 2.23
C CYS A 107 10.47 -8.32 1.51
N GLN A 108 11.17 -8.66 0.42
CA GLN A 108 10.91 -9.87 -0.36
C GLN A 108 11.04 -11.15 0.48
N GLN A 109 12.07 -11.24 1.32
CA GLN A 109 12.29 -12.38 2.23
C GLN A 109 11.15 -12.59 3.23
N ARG A 110 10.36 -11.54 3.50
CA ARG A 110 9.21 -11.53 4.43
C ARG A 110 7.85 -11.53 3.74
N GLY A 111 7.83 -11.68 2.40
CA GLY A 111 6.59 -11.64 1.62
C GLY A 111 5.90 -10.28 1.62
N ILE A 112 6.62 -9.20 1.93
CA ILE A 112 6.14 -7.83 1.90
C ILE A 112 6.31 -7.29 0.48
N ALA A 113 5.20 -6.89 -0.16
CA ALA A 113 5.22 -6.25 -1.46
C ALA A 113 5.84 -4.84 -1.37
N THR A 114 6.48 -4.39 -2.43
CA THR A 114 7.22 -3.11 -2.44
C THR A 114 6.67 -2.15 -3.48
N LYS A 115 6.79 -0.84 -3.21
CA LYS A 115 6.54 0.27 -4.11
C LYS A 115 7.68 1.27 -4.03
N GLY A 116 8.22 1.70 -5.17
CA GLY A 116 9.16 2.82 -5.24
C GLY A 116 8.42 4.15 -5.34
N HIS A 117 8.86 5.16 -4.59
CA HIS A 117 8.24 6.48 -4.49
C HIS A 117 9.26 7.60 -4.35
N PRO A 118 9.09 8.69 -5.11
CA PRO A 118 8.57 8.74 -6.48
C PRO A 118 9.70 8.69 -7.51
N LEU A 119 9.38 8.38 -8.77
CA LEU A 119 10.36 8.48 -9.86
C LEU A 119 10.56 9.92 -10.32
N VAL A 120 9.47 10.69 -10.42
CA VAL A 120 9.47 12.12 -10.81
C VAL A 120 8.67 12.94 -9.83
N TRP A 121 9.28 13.97 -9.28
CA TRP A 121 8.64 14.95 -8.39
C TRP A 121 9.41 16.28 -8.43
N HIS A 122 8.70 17.40 -8.34
CA HIS A 122 9.27 18.75 -8.29
C HIS A 122 9.93 19.11 -6.94
N THR A 123 9.64 18.36 -5.86
CA THR A 123 10.27 18.56 -4.56
C THR A 123 11.45 17.57 -4.38
N VAL A 124 12.39 17.86 -3.49
CA VAL A 124 13.65 17.10 -3.33
C VAL A 124 14.39 16.98 -4.68
N TYR A 125 14.41 18.08 -5.41
CA TYR A 125 15.10 18.23 -6.70
C TYR A 125 16.62 18.37 -6.47
N PRO A 126 17.48 17.62 -7.18
CA PRO A 126 18.92 17.69 -6.96
C PRO A 126 19.51 19.00 -7.48
N GLN A 127 20.42 19.61 -6.74
CA GLN A 127 21.02 20.90 -7.10
C GLN A 127 21.80 20.90 -8.41
N TRP A 128 22.32 19.73 -8.81
CA TRP A 128 23.07 19.56 -10.06
C TRP A 128 22.19 19.45 -11.30
N ALA A 129 20.89 19.19 -11.12
CA ALA A 129 19.98 18.98 -12.26
C ALA A 129 19.62 20.31 -12.94
N PRO A 130 19.57 20.35 -14.29
CA PRO A 130 19.23 21.56 -15.04
C PRO A 130 17.76 21.91 -14.89
N ASN A 131 17.47 23.23 -15.01
CA ASN A 131 16.08 23.73 -14.99
C ASN A 131 15.45 23.82 -16.39
N GLU A 132 16.27 23.82 -17.44
CA GLU A 132 15.80 23.88 -18.82
C GLU A 132 15.13 22.56 -19.21
N VAL A 133 13.92 22.65 -19.78
CA VAL A 133 13.11 21.45 -20.07
C VAL A 133 13.79 20.52 -21.05
N ASP A 134 14.44 21.06 -22.09
CA ASP A 134 15.11 20.23 -23.10
C ASP A 134 16.34 19.49 -22.54
N GLU A 135 16.88 19.92 -21.41
CA GLU A 135 17.97 19.25 -20.72
C GLU A 135 17.46 18.27 -19.66
N VAL A 136 16.45 18.67 -18.85
CA VAL A 136 15.96 17.85 -17.72
C VAL A 136 15.08 16.69 -18.16
N LYS A 137 14.27 16.87 -19.20
CA LYS A 137 13.34 15.85 -19.69
C LYS A 137 14.05 14.56 -20.09
N PRO A 138 15.11 14.54 -20.94
CA PRO A 138 15.84 13.33 -21.26
C PRO A 138 16.48 12.68 -20.03
N LEU A 139 16.99 13.45 -19.06
CA LEU A 139 17.55 12.91 -17.82
C LEU A 139 16.49 12.20 -16.96
N LEU A 140 15.30 12.77 -16.84
CA LEU A 140 14.19 12.15 -16.09
C LEU A 140 13.68 10.88 -16.77
N LEU A 141 13.57 10.86 -18.09
CA LEU A 141 13.15 9.68 -18.83
C LEU A 141 14.22 8.57 -18.76
N GLU A 142 15.50 8.93 -18.82
CA GLU A 142 16.60 7.97 -18.60
C GLU A 142 16.56 7.40 -17.19
N ARG A 143 16.38 8.25 -16.16
CA ARG A 143 16.21 7.84 -14.77
C ARG A 143 15.08 6.85 -14.59
N ILE A 144 13.90 7.12 -15.19
CA ILE A 144 12.75 6.20 -15.14
C ILE A 144 13.14 4.84 -15.74
N ARG A 145 13.70 4.81 -16.97
CA ARG A 145 14.10 3.56 -17.64
C ARG A 145 15.10 2.77 -16.80
N GLU A 146 16.12 3.45 -16.31
CA GLU A 146 17.18 2.82 -15.51
C GLU A 146 16.60 2.18 -14.24
N ILE A 147 15.91 2.97 -13.40
CA ILE A 147 15.42 2.50 -12.11
C ILE A 147 14.39 1.38 -12.29
N VAL A 148 13.41 1.56 -13.16
CA VAL A 148 12.34 0.57 -13.37
C VAL A 148 12.90 -0.74 -13.96
N SER A 149 13.90 -0.67 -14.84
CA SER A 149 14.56 -1.86 -15.39
C SER A 149 15.43 -2.56 -14.35
N GLN A 150 16.21 -1.82 -13.57
CA GLN A 150 17.15 -2.37 -12.58
C GLN A 150 16.45 -3.09 -11.43
N PHE A 151 15.29 -2.57 -10.98
CA PHE A 151 14.53 -3.15 -9.88
C PHE A 151 13.44 -4.14 -10.31
N LYS A 152 13.36 -4.47 -11.59
CA LYS A 152 12.39 -5.42 -12.14
C LYS A 152 12.42 -6.77 -11.41
N GLY A 153 11.26 -7.22 -10.92
CA GLY A 153 11.13 -8.45 -10.14
C GLY A 153 11.47 -8.30 -8.66
N LEU A 154 11.97 -7.13 -8.25
CA LEU A 154 12.23 -6.78 -6.86
C LEU A 154 11.30 -5.65 -6.39
N ILE A 155 11.12 -4.62 -7.22
CA ILE A 155 10.13 -3.56 -7.05
C ILE A 155 9.37 -3.43 -8.37
N ASP A 156 8.13 -3.89 -8.39
CA ASP A 156 7.28 -3.88 -9.59
C ASP A 156 6.07 -2.93 -9.43
N ARG A 157 6.05 -2.06 -8.41
CA ARG A 157 5.05 -0.99 -8.26
C ARG A 157 5.76 0.34 -8.10
N TRP A 158 5.24 1.38 -8.78
CA TRP A 158 5.90 2.69 -8.84
C TRP A 158 4.90 3.83 -8.79
N ASP A 159 5.12 4.78 -7.88
CA ASP A 159 4.60 6.13 -8.05
C ASP A 159 5.49 6.83 -9.10
N VAL A 160 5.02 6.81 -10.35
CA VAL A 160 5.83 7.29 -11.49
C VAL A 160 5.99 8.79 -11.45
N VAL A 161 4.88 9.50 -11.25
CA VAL A 161 4.86 10.94 -11.06
C VAL A 161 4.08 11.28 -9.79
N ASN A 162 4.63 12.18 -9.01
CA ASN A 162 4.03 12.70 -7.79
C ASN A 162 3.68 14.17 -7.94
N GLU A 163 2.43 14.53 -7.58
CA GLU A 163 1.96 15.91 -7.39
C GLU A 163 2.07 16.82 -8.61
N ALA A 164 1.75 16.34 -9.78
CA ALA A 164 1.77 17.16 -11.00
C ALA A 164 0.59 18.17 -11.09
N THR A 165 -0.33 18.17 -10.10
CA THR A 165 -1.42 19.14 -9.98
C THR A 165 -1.28 20.12 -8.82
N GLU A 166 -0.13 20.09 -8.12
CA GLU A 166 0.22 21.02 -7.04
C GLU A 166 0.20 22.48 -7.55
N PRO A 167 -0.60 23.36 -6.92
CA PRO A 167 -0.71 24.76 -7.41
C PRO A 167 0.53 25.63 -7.10
N ASN A 168 1.35 25.24 -6.12
CA ASN A 168 2.49 26.03 -5.62
C ASN A 168 3.82 25.28 -5.77
N MET A 169 4.08 24.73 -6.95
CA MET A 169 5.33 24.02 -7.21
C MET A 169 6.55 24.95 -7.12
N PRO A 170 7.66 24.52 -6.51
CA PRO A 170 8.92 25.23 -6.60
C PRO A 170 9.39 25.29 -8.07
N VAL A 171 10.03 26.40 -8.45
CA VAL A 171 10.55 26.58 -9.82
C VAL A 171 11.79 25.71 -10.02
N ASN A 172 11.67 24.72 -10.89
CA ASN A 172 12.76 23.83 -11.33
C ASN A 172 12.40 23.10 -12.63
N GLY A 173 13.27 22.23 -13.11
CA GLY A 173 13.06 21.56 -14.40
C GLY A 173 11.77 20.74 -14.49
N VAL A 174 11.30 20.12 -13.39
CA VAL A 174 10.04 19.35 -13.38
C VAL A 174 8.84 20.29 -13.50
N SER A 175 8.77 21.34 -12.69
CA SER A 175 7.68 22.34 -12.76
C SER A 175 7.70 23.11 -14.09
N ASN A 176 8.88 23.44 -14.62
CA ASN A 176 9.03 24.05 -15.93
C ASN A 176 8.50 23.13 -17.06
N TRP A 177 8.76 21.80 -16.97
CA TRP A 177 8.21 20.85 -17.91
C TRP A 177 6.69 20.77 -17.84
N ILE A 178 6.12 20.72 -16.62
CA ILE A 178 4.67 20.76 -16.42
C ILE A 178 4.06 22.04 -16.98
N GLN A 179 4.70 23.20 -16.75
CA GLN A 179 4.24 24.48 -17.25
C GLN A 179 4.27 24.57 -18.78
N ARG A 180 5.32 24.02 -19.41
CA ARG A 180 5.49 24.06 -20.88
C ARG A 180 4.52 23.13 -21.61
N ASP A 181 4.46 21.85 -21.17
CA ASP A 181 3.78 20.77 -21.92
C ASP A 181 2.40 20.42 -21.32
N GLY A 182 2.12 20.86 -20.10
CA GLY A 182 0.94 20.50 -19.31
C GLY A 182 1.13 19.19 -18.52
N SER A 183 0.49 19.11 -17.33
CA SER A 183 0.60 17.98 -16.43
C SER A 183 0.18 16.65 -17.08
N VAL A 184 -0.87 16.65 -17.90
CA VAL A 184 -1.36 15.43 -18.58
C VAL A 184 -0.32 14.88 -19.56
N ALA A 185 0.31 15.74 -20.37
CA ALA A 185 1.31 15.31 -21.35
C ALA A 185 2.56 14.76 -20.66
N MET A 186 3.06 15.47 -19.65
CA MET A 186 4.23 15.07 -18.87
C MET A 186 3.99 13.74 -18.16
N VAL A 187 2.86 13.57 -17.46
CA VAL A 187 2.52 12.33 -16.73
C VAL A 187 2.38 11.15 -17.69
N LEU A 188 1.69 11.35 -18.83
CA LEU A 188 1.53 10.32 -19.85
C LEU A 188 2.88 9.83 -20.40
N GLU A 189 3.80 10.75 -20.68
CA GLU A 189 5.13 10.42 -21.21
C GLU A 189 5.96 9.64 -20.18
N CYS A 190 5.94 10.06 -18.91
CA CYS A 190 6.61 9.34 -17.83
C CYS A 190 6.04 7.93 -17.61
N LEU A 191 4.71 7.78 -17.60
CA LEU A 191 4.04 6.48 -17.48
C LEU A 191 4.37 5.56 -18.65
N THR A 192 4.39 6.09 -19.87
CA THR A 192 4.75 5.34 -21.08
C THR A 192 6.18 4.84 -20.99
N CYS A 193 7.11 5.70 -20.62
CA CYS A 193 8.52 5.36 -20.41
C CYS A 193 8.70 4.25 -19.35
N ALA A 194 7.99 4.35 -18.21
CA ALA A 194 8.03 3.33 -17.17
C ALA A 194 7.45 1.98 -17.64
N ARG A 195 6.36 2.01 -18.41
CA ARG A 195 5.74 0.80 -19.00
C ARG A 195 6.64 0.11 -20.00
N GLU A 196 7.35 0.86 -20.83
CA GLU A 196 8.34 0.34 -21.78
C GLU A 196 9.51 -0.33 -21.03
N ALA A 197 10.00 0.29 -19.95
CA ALA A 197 11.09 -0.24 -19.13
C ALA A 197 10.72 -1.56 -18.42
N ASN A 198 9.49 -1.69 -17.93
CA ASN A 198 8.95 -2.93 -17.36
C ASN A 198 7.47 -3.11 -17.73
N PRO A 199 7.17 -3.92 -18.78
CA PRO A 199 5.79 -4.15 -19.22
C PRO A 199 4.85 -4.75 -18.16
N LYS A 200 5.40 -5.35 -17.09
CA LYS A 200 4.64 -5.95 -15.99
C LYS A 200 4.56 -5.06 -14.74
N ALA A 201 5.19 -3.90 -14.75
CA ALA A 201 5.13 -2.98 -13.62
C ALA A 201 3.70 -2.47 -13.38
N PHE A 202 3.35 -2.26 -12.13
CA PHE A 202 2.10 -1.65 -11.70
C PHE A 202 2.37 -0.16 -11.45
N LEU A 203 1.81 0.71 -12.28
CA LEU A 203 2.15 2.11 -12.35
C LEU A 203 1.05 2.99 -11.76
N LEU A 204 1.44 3.87 -10.85
CA LEU A 204 0.54 4.84 -10.21
C LEU A 204 0.90 6.27 -10.62
N TYR A 205 -0.13 7.11 -10.70
CA TYR A 205 -0.02 8.53 -10.49
C TYR A 205 -0.45 8.85 -9.07
N ASN A 206 0.32 9.64 -8.31
CA ASN A 206 0.08 9.94 -6.90
C ASN A 206 -0.02 11.45 -6.66
N ASP A 207 -1.00 11.89 -5.86
CA ASP A 207 -1.17 13.32 -5.56
C ASP A 207 -1.86 13.55 -4.21
N TRP A 208 -1.52 14.67 -3.55
CA TRP A 208 -2.19 15.14 -2.34
C TRP A 208 -3.33 16.11 -2.63
N TYR A 209 -3.25 16.81 -3.77
CA TYR A 209 -4.22 17.85 -4.15
C TYR A 209 -5.47 17.19 -4.74
N ILE A 210 -6.22 16.47 -3.89
CA ILE A 210 -7.46 15.75 -4.23
C ILE A 210 -8.59 16.76 -4.47
N GLN A 211 -8.52 17.50 -5.59
CA GLN A 211 -9.37 18.59 -6.02
C GLN A 211 -9.62 18.48 -7.55
N PRO A 212 -10.48 19.32 -8.15
CA PRO A 212 -10.80 19.24 -9.57
C PRO A 212 -9.61 19.14 -10.55
N PRO A 213 -8.43 19.75 -10.32
CA PRO A 213 -7.28 19.56 -11.21
C PRO A 213 -6.83 18.10 -11.29
N TYR A 214 -6.77 17.38 -10.15
CA TYR A 214 -6.43 15.95 -10.14
C TYR A 214 -7.52 15.11 -10.81
N GLU A 215 -8.80 15.39 -10.56
CA GLU A 215 -9.91 14.68 -11.22
C GLU A 215 -9.82 14.81 -12.74
N LYS A 216 -9.56 16.02 -13.26
CA LYS A 216 -9.39 16.29 -14.69
C LYS A 216 -8.18 15.56 -15.27
N LEU A 217 -7.06 15.54 -14.54
CA LEU A 217 -5.87 14.79 -14.95
C LEU A 217 -6.18 13.29 -15.02
N ALA A 218 -6.83 12.72 -14.02
CA ALA A 218 -7.20 11.30 -13.99
C ALA A 218 -8.12 10.93 -15.17
N GLU A 219 -9.14 11.76 -15.43
CA GLU A 219 -10.06 11.61 -16.56
C GLU A 219 -9.32 11.61 -17.90
N GLU A 220 -8.42 12.59 -18.10
CA GLU A 220 -7.64 12.71 -19.33
C GLU A 220 -6.66 11.53 -19.52
N LEU A 221 -6.00 11.06 -18.46
CA LEU A 221 -5.14 9.88 -18.54
C LEU A 221 -5.92 8.65 -18.98
N VAL A 222 -7.11 8.42 -18.40
CA VAL A 222 -7.97 7.30 -18.80
C VAL A 222 -8.48 7.46 -20.23
N ARG A 223 -8.95 8.64 -20.61
CA ARG A 223 -9.42 8.94 -21.98
C ARG A 223 -8.35 8.72 -23.04
N ARG A 224 -7.09 9.02 -22.73
CA ARG A 224 -5.92 8.80 -23.61
C ARG A 224 -5.33 7.38 -23.52
N ASN A 225 -5.98 6.46 -22.80
CA ASN A 225 -5.47 5.11 -22.57
C ASN A 225 -4.04 5.09 -22.01
N ALA A 226 -3.72 6.04 -21.11
CA ALA A 226 -2.42 6.06 -20.44
C ALA A 226 -2.19 4.74 -19.69
N PRO A 227 -0.94 4.23 -19.63
CA PRO A 227 -0.62 2.98 -18.96
C PRO A 227 -0.58 3.14 -17.43
N VAL A 228 -1.56 3.85 -16.85
CA VAL A 228 -1.79 3.97 -15.41
C VAL A 228 -2.63 2.81 -14.91
N ASP A 229 -2.16 2.12 -13.87
CA ASP A 229 -2.85 0.97 -13.29
C ASP A 229 -3.69 1.36 -12.08
N ALA A 230 -3.29 2.37 -11.30
CA ALA A 230 -4.05 2.87 -10.15
C ALA A 230 -3.83 4.37 -9.93
N PHE A 231 -4.75 4.99 -9.19
CA PHE A 231 -4.61 6.35 -8.69
C PHE A 231 -4.24 6.35 -7.21
N GLY A 232 -3.15 7.07 -6.87
CA GLY A 232 -2.67 7.29 -5.52
C GLY A 232 -3.28 8.55 -4.93
N LEU A 233 -3.91 8.40 -3.78
CA LEU A 233 -4.58 9.46 -3.05
C LEU A 233 -3.86 9.64 -1.71
N GLN A 234 -3.04 10.68 -1.60
CA GLN A 234 -2.41 11.03 -0.32
C GLN A 234 -3.50 11.44 0.68
N SER A 235 -3.27 11.22 1.94
CA SER A 235 -4.26 11.45 2.99
C SER A 235 -3.59 12.02 4.24
N HIS A 236 -2.79 13.06 4.05
CA HIS A 236 -2.12 13.76 5.13
C HIS A 236 -3.11 14.63 5.92
N MET A 237 -3.34 14.28 7.18
CA MET A 237 -4.34 14.96 8.03
C MET A 237 -3.68 15.79 9.14
N HIS A 238 -2.60 16.53 8.83
CA HIS A 238 -1.90 17.37 9.78
C HIS A 238 -2.72 18.56 10.29
N ARG A 239 -3.72 19.00 9.51
CA ARG A 239 -4.62 20.11 9.86
C ARG A 239 -5.91 19.66 10.55
N GLY A 240 -6.06 18.37 10.79
CA GLY A 240 -7.26 17.76 11.37
C GLY A 240 -7.70 16.54 10.57
N GLU A 241 -8.39 15.64 11.25
CA GLU A 241 -8.97 14.45 10.61
C GLU A 241 -10.03 14.87 9.59
N TRP A 242 -10.03 14.18 8.45
CA TRP A 242 -11.09 14.35 7.47
C TRP A 242 -12.42 13.86 8.05
N PRO A 243 -13.55 14.55 7.77
CA PRO A 243 -14.85 13.92 7.95
C PRO A 243 -14.87 12.54 7.26
N LEU A 244 -15.36 11.51 7.93
CA LEU A 244 -15.34 10.15 7.40
C LEU A 244 -16.12 10.02 6.11
N GLU A 245 -17.18 10.82 5.92
CA GLU A 245 -17.95 10.93 4.69
C GLU A 245 -17.09 11.40 3.50
N ARG A 246 -16.13 12.29 3.77
CA ARG A 246 -15.18 12.77 2.74
C ARG A 246 -14.33 11.62 2.19
N ALA A 247 -13.86 10.71 3.04
CA ALA A 247 -13.09 9.54 2.60
C ALA A 247 -13.91 8.68 1.62
N TRP A 248 -15.18 8.45 1.94
CA TRP A 248 -16.10 7.74 1.06
C TRP A 248 -16.35 8.49 -0.25
N GLN A 249 -16.63 9.79 -0.19
CA GLN A 249 -16.87 10.63 -1.36
C GLN A 249 -15.67 10.64 -2.32
N ILE A 250 -14.44 10.71 -1.77
CA ILE A 250 -13.21 10.60 -2.57
C ILE A 250 -13.17 9.25 -3.29
N CYS A 251 -13.46 8.15 -2.59
CA CYS A 251 -13.50 6.83 -3.21
C CYS A 251 -14.53 6.76 -4.35
N GLU A 252 -15.76 7.25 -4.15
CA GLU A 252 -16.80 7.29 -5.18
C GLU A 252 -16.39 8.16 -6.38
N THR A 253 -15.79 9.33 -6.11
CA THR A 253 -15.31 10.25 -7.15
C THR A 253 -14.27 9.60 -8.06
N TYR A 254 -13.26 8.97 -7.49
CA TYR A 254 -12.18 8.39 -8.28
C TYR A 254 -12.47 6.98 -8.81
N ALA A 255 -13.36 6.21 -8.16
CA ALA A 255 -13.80 4.89 -8.65
C ALA A 255 -14.46 4.95 -10.04
N ARG A 256 -15.09 6.09 -10.41
CA ARG A 256 -15.69 6.30 -11.74
C ARG A 256 -14.71 6.15 -12.90
N PHE A 257 -13.41 6.33 -12.64
CA PHE A 257 -12.35 6.16 -13.65
C PHE A 257 -12.00 4.69 -13.92
N GLY A 258 -12.61 3.74 -13.20
CA GLY A 258 -12.45 2.30 -13.43
C GLY A 258 -11.07 1.74 -13.07
N LYS A 259 -10.29 2.49 -12.28
CA LYS A 259 -8.97 2.06 -11.79
C LYS A 259 -8.99 1.85 -10.29
N PRO A 260 -8.16 0.91 -9.77
CA PRO A 260 -7.93 0.77 -8.34
C PRO A 260 -7.46 2.07 -7.69
N LEU A 261 -7.82 2.23 -6.41
CA LEU A 261 -7.45 3.37 -5.58
C LEU A 261 -6.48 2.91 -4.49
N HIS A 262 -5.38 3.61 -4.36
CA HIS A 262 -4.42 3.44 -3.27
C HIS A 262 -4.43 4.70 -2.39
N PHE A 263 -4.77 4.59 -1.13
CA PHE A 263 -4.52 5.63 -0.13
C PHE A 263 -3.06 5.51 0.28
N THR A 264 -2.23 6.40 -0.25
CA THR A 264 -0.78 6.20 -0.34
C THR A 264 0.02 6.75 0.83
N GLU A 265 -0.53 7.73 1.59
CA GLU A 265 0.23 8.50 2.57
C GLU A 265 -0.66 8.94 3.75
N VAL A 266 -1.38 7.95 4.34
CA VAL A 266 -2.30 8.22 5.45
C VAL A 266 -1.53 8.72 6.66
N THR A 267 -1.87 9.91 7.14
CA THR A 267 -1.28 10.52 8.34
C THR A 267 -2.39 11.02 9.25
N VAL A 268 -2.47 10.51 10.46
CA VAL A 268 -3.37 11.00 11.51
C VAL A 268 -2.55 11.28 12.76
N LEU A 269 -2.68 12.48 13.31
CA LEU A 269 -1.86 12.91 14.44
C LEU A 269 -2.39 12.42 15.78
N SER A 270 -1.47 12.06 16.66
CA SER A 270 -1.75 11.75 18.08
C SER A 270 -1.40 12.88 19.03
N GLY A 271 -1.26 14.07 18.51
CA GLY A 271 -1.04 15.33 19.23
C GLY A 271 -2.02 16.40 18.78
N GLN A 272 -1.63 17.65 18.91
CA GLN A 272 -2.38 18.77 18.36
C GLN A 272 -2.27 18.81 16.83
N HIS A 273 -3.28 19.33 16.16
CA HIS A 273 -3.27 19.57 14.73
C HIS A 273 -2.68 20.94 14.40
N GLY A 274 -2.03 21.06 13.23
CA GLY A 274 -1.51 22.32 12.70
C GLY A 274 -0.09 22.19 12.18
N TRP A 275 0.26 22.96 11.15
CA TRP A 275 1.61 23.01 10.59
C TRP A 275 2.56 23.95 11.36
N GLU A 276 2.01 24.94 12.05
CA GLU A 276 2.75 26.02 12.68
C GLU A 276 2.94 25.84 14.19
N LEU A 277 2.79 24.59 14.67
CA LEU A 277 2.92 24.30 16.09
C LEU A 277 4.39 24.37 16.56
N PRO A 278 4.61 24.82 17.83
CA PRO A 278 5.96 24.80 18.40
C PRO A 278 6.57 23.40 18.42
N ARG A 279 7.86 23.32 18.13
CA ARG A 279 8.63 22.08 18.22
C ARG A 279 9.25 21.91 19.62
N PRO A 280 9.37 20.69 20.16
CA PRO A 280 8.98 19.41 19.58
C PRO A 280 7.45 19.19 19.59
N TRP A 281 6.93 18.71 18.47
CA TRP A 281 5.52 18.37 18.32
C TRP A 281 5.27 16.99 18.93
N ARG A 282 4.58 16.91 20.04
CA ARG A 282 4.49 15.69 20.86
C ARG A 282 3.13 15.00 20.77
N THR A 283 3.17 13.68 20.91
CA THR A 283 1.98 12.85 21.17
C THR A 283 1.38 13.16 22.55
N THR A 284 0.09 12.94 22.73
CA THR A 284 -0.60 12.97 24.02
C THR A 284 -1.47 11.73 24.20
N PRO A 285 -1.75 11.27 25.45
CA PRO A 285 -2.60 10.10 25.67
C PRO A 285 -3.99 10.23 25.03
N GLU A 286 -4.61 11.42 25.15
CA GLU A 286 -5.91 11.72 24.55
C GLU A 286 -5.84 11.73 23.02
N GLY A 287 -4.74 12.27 22.46
CA GLY A 287 -4.47 12.27 21.04
C GLY A 287 -4.26 10.86 20.48
N GLU A 288 -3.54 10.00 21.20
CA GLU A 288 -3.36 8.58 20.81
C GLU A 288 -4.69 7.80 20.81
N ALA A 289 -5.55 8.05 21.81
CA ALA A 289 -6.88 7.44 21.86
C ALA A 289 -7.74 7.90 20.67
N ARG A 290 -7.78 9.22 20.40
CA ARG A 290 -8.48 9.80 19.26
C ARG A 290 -7.97 9.26 17.93
N GLN A 291 -6.63 9.21 17.74
CA GLN A 291 -5.99 8.63 16.56
C GLN A 291 -6.47 7.18 16.33
N ALA A 292 -6.46 6.36 17.38
CA ALA A 292 -6.86 4.96 17.28
C ALA A 292 -8.33 4.79 16.90
N ASP A 293 -9.23 5.58 17.50
CA ASP A 293 -10.67 5.51 17.22
C ASP A 293 -11.01 6.01 15.82
N TYR A 294 -10.37 7.08 15.35
CA TYR A 294 -10.55 7.59 14.01
C TYR A 294 -10.02 6.60 12.95
N VAL A 295 -8.82 6.09 13.16
CA VAL A 295 -8.15 5.18 12.22
C VAL A 295 -8.92 3.87 12.05
N GLU A 296 -9.50 3.31 13.11
CA GLU A 296 -10.36 2.12 12.99
C GLU A 296 -11.53 2.35 12.04
N LYS A 297 -12.23 3.48 12.16
CA LYS A 297 -13.36 3.86 11.31
C LYS A 297 -12.89 4.14 9.87
N PHE A 298 -11.83 4.92 9.73
CA PHE A 298 -11.26 5.28 8.42
C PHE A 298 -10.81 4.05 7.63
N TYR A 299 -10.04 3.14 8.26
CA TYR A 299 -9.62 1.89 7.63
C TYR A 299 -10.81 0.98 7.29
N THR A 300 -11.84 0.94 8.16
CA THR A 300 -13.05 0.15 7.89
C THR A 300 -13.80 0.66 6.67
N ILE A 301 -13.93 1.97 6.51
CA ILE A 301 -14.55 2.60 5.33
C ILE A 301 -13.76 2.23 4.08
N LEU A 302 -12.45 2.49 4.08
CA LEU A 302 -11.60 2.24 2.92
C LEU A 302 -11.53 0.74 2.57
N PHE A 303 -11.32 -0.12 3.55
CA PHE A 303 -11.29 -1.57 3.33
C PHE A 303 -12.62 -2.12 2.82
N SER A 304 -13.75 -1.50 3.17
CA SER A 304 -15.06 -1.90 2.68
C SER A 304 -15.35 -1.44 1.24
N HIS A 305 -14.63 -0.43 0.73
CA HIS A 305 -14.91 0.14 -0.59
C HIS A 305 -14.31 -0.73 -1.71
N PRO A 306 -15.10 -1.15 -2.73
CA PRO A 306 -14.67 -2.14 -3.74
C PRO A 306 -13.47 -1.68 -4.59
N ALA A 307 -13.32 -0.38 -4.85
CA ALA A 307 -12.26 0.18 -5.66
C ALA A 307 -10.92 0.35 -4.91
N VAL A 308 -10.92 0.36 -3.57
CA VAL A 308 -9.68 0.53 -2.80
C VAL A 308 -8.93 -0.80 -2.72
N GLU A 309 -7.63 -0.81 -3.03
CA GLU A 309 -6.78 -2.00 -2.98
C GLU A 309 -5.60 -1.87 -2.03
N ALA A 310 -5.26 -0.64 -1.61
CA ALA A 310 -4.17 -0.38 -0.69
C ALA A 310 -4.49 0.77 0.27
N ILE A 311 -4.01 0.64 1.50
CA ILE A 311 -3.93 1.71 2.50
C ILE A 311 -2.51 1.72 3.02
N THR A 312 -1.77 2.80 2.78
CA THR A 312 -0.39 2.98 3.20
C THR A 312 -0.32 4.09 4.22
N TRP A 313 0.12 3.77 5.41
CA TRP A 313 0.41 4.73 6.45
C TRP A 313 1.68 5.52 6.12
N TRP A 314 1.79 6.78 6.61
CA TRP A 314 3.00 7.56 6.39
C TRP A 314 3.69 7.84 7.72
N ASP A 315 4.92 7.30 7.83
CA ASP A 315 5.78 7.15 8.99
C ASP A 315 5.34 6.09 10.01
N PHE A 316 6.12 5.02 10.11
CA PHE A 316 5.86 3.94 11.05
C PHE A 316 6.05 4.39 12.50
N MET A 317 7.03 5.27 12.74
CA MET A 317 7.42 5.81 14.04
C MET A 317 7.13 7.31 14.12
N ASP A 318 6.83 7.82 15.32
CA ASP A 318 6.71 9.26 15.58
C ASP A 318 7.97 10.02 15.20
N GLY A 319 7.83 11.29 14.85
CA GLY A 319 8.93 12.17 14.53
C GLY A 319 9.49 12.04 13.11
N GLY A 320 8.91 11.22 12.24
CA GLY A 320 9.29 11.10 10.85
C GLY A 320 9.00 12.36 10.03
N TRP A 321 8.10 12.29 9.06
CA TRP A 321 7.80 13.43 8.20
C TRP A 321 7.26 14.63 8.99
N GLN A 322 7.83 15.80 8.75
CA GLN A 322 7.54 17.05 9.45
C GLN A 322 7.82 17.01 10.98
N GLY A 323 8.45 15.96 11.50
CA GLY A 323 8.62 15.77 12.94
C GLY A 323 7.30 15.59 13.69
N ALA A 324 6.26 15.08 13.02
CA ALA A 324 4.92 14.97 13.55
C ALA A 324 4.73 13.71 14.41
N PRO A 325 3.87 13.75 15.44
CA PRO A 325 3.48 12.58 16.23
C PRO A 325 2.43 11.76 15.47
N ALA A 326 2.82 11.24 14.31
CA ALA A 326 1.93 10.54 13.37
C ALA A 326 2.23 9.04 13.27
N GLY A 327 3.24 8.53 13.97
CA GLY A 327 3.62 7.12 13.91
C GLY A 327 2.55 6.15 14.43
N LEU A 328 2.66 4.90 14.01
CA LEU A 328 1.95 3.77 14.62
C LEU A 328 2.60 3.37 15.95
N VAL A 329 3.88 3.66 16.07
CA VAL A 329 4.68 3.47 17.27
C VAL A 329 5.34 4.79 17.70
N ARG A 330 5.72 4.91 18.96
CA ARG A 330 6.45 6.07 19.49
C ARG A 330 7.91 6.06 19.03
N GLU A 331 8.66 7.12 19.35
CA GLU A 331 10.09 7.23 19.00
C GLU A 331 10.97 6.10 19.57
N ASP A 332 10.58 5.51 20.70
CA ASP A 332 11.24 4.35 21.31
C ASP A 332 10.74 3.00 20.78
N LEU A 333 9.95 3.02 19.71
CA LEU A 333 9.27 1.87 19.12
C LEU A 333 8.24 1.20 20.07
N THR A 334 7.76 1.88 21.11
CA THR A 334 6.64 1.40 21.90
C THR A 334 5.34 1.52 21.08
N PRO A 335 4.60 0.42 20.87
CA PRO A 335 3.35 0.46 20.10
C PRO A 335 2.32 1.40 20.74
N LYS A 336 1.68 2.24 19.91
CA LYS A 336 0.57 3.10 20.29
C LYS A 336 -0.77 2.33 20.24
N PRO A 337 -1.84 2.85 20.86
CA PRO A 337 -3.17 2.25 20.74
C PRO A 337 -3.61 1.98 19.31
N VAL A 338 -3.24 2.85 18.35
CA VAL A 338 -3.54 2.68 16.92
C VAL A 338 -2.89 1.42 16.33
N TYR A 339 -1.64 1.10 16.69
CA TYR A 339 -0.97 -0.13 16.26
C TYR A 339 -1.76 -1.37 16.71
N HIS A 340 -2.12 -1.42 17.98
CA HIS A 340 -2.91 -2.52 18.52
C HIS A 340 -4.31 -2.62 17.90
N ARG A 341 -4.92 -1.46 17.58
CA ARG A 341 -6.22 -1.41 16.92
C ARG A 341 -6.12 -1.99 15.49
N LEU A 342 -5.10 -1.61 14.72
CA LEU A 342 -4.86 -2.15 13.39
C LEU A 342 -4.49 -3.64 13.43
N MET A 343 -3.72 -4.10 14.41
CA MET A 343 -3.45 -5.54 14.60
C MET A 343 -4.75 -6.33 14.81
N ARG A 344 -5.67 -5.85 15.65
CA ARG A 344 -6.98 -6.50 15.85
C ARG A 344 -7.85 -6.52 14.59
N LEU A 345 -7.81 -5.45 13.78
CA LEU A 345 -8.52 -5.42 12.50
C LEU A 345 -7.88 -6.35 11.47
N ILE A 346 -6.61 -6.11 11.14
CA ILE A 346 -5.93 -6.71 9.97
C ILE A 346 -5.57 -8.17 10.23
N LYS A 347 -5.09 -8.52 11.44
CA LYS A 347 -4.67 -9.88 11.81
C LYS A 347 -5.70 -10.62 12.66
N GLY A 348 -6.83 -9.98 12.96
CA GLY A 348 -7.95 -10.55 13.72
C GLY A 348 -9.25 -10.55 12.92
N LYS A 349 -10.03 -9.43 12.98
CA LYS A 349 -11.36 -9.33 12.35
C LYS A 349 -11.34 -9.61 10.84
N TRP A 350 -10.31 -9.15 10.13
CA TRP A 350 -10.15 -9.31 8.68
C TRP A 350 -9.19 -10.42 8.29
N TRP A 351 -9.12 -11.48 9.11
CA TRP A 351 -8.19 -12.58 8.91
C TRP A 351 -8.91 -13.91 9.00
N THR A 352 -8.54 -14.86 8.15
CA THR A 352 -9.14 -16.18 8.14
C THR A 352 -8.23 -17.20 8.83
N LYS A 353 -8.74 -17.83 9.89
CA LYS A 353 -8.12 -19.00 10.53
C LYS A 353 -9.24 -19.91 11.00
N GLU A 354 -9.42 -21.04 10.35
CA GLU A 354 -10.54 -21.96 10.58
C GLU A 354 -10.07 -23.43 10.56
N THR A 355 -10.82 -24.26 11.25
CA THR A 355 -10.70 -25.72 11.19
C THR A 355 -12.03 -26.31 10.79
N VAL A 356 -12.06 -27.05 9.68
CA VAL A 356 -13.25 -27.68 9.14
C VAL A 356 -13.00 -29.19 8.95
N ARG A 357 -14.07 -29.97 8.71
CA ARG A 357 -13.99 -31.39 8.41
C ARG A 357 -14.57 -31.72 7.05
N THR A 358 -13.95 -32.66 6.34
CA THR A 358 -14.47 -33.15 5.06
C THR A 358 -15.72 -34.02 5.26
N ASN A 359 -16.68 -33.87 4.36
CA ASN A 359 -17.90 -34.68 4.26
C ASN A 359 -17.60 -36.05 3.62
N ALA A 360 -18.64 -36.86 3.37
CA ALA A 360 -18.53 -38.16 2.72
C ALA A 360 -17.90 -38.15 1.32
N ARG A 361 -17.94 -36.96 0.63
CA ARG A 361 -17.30 -36.77 -0.67
C ARG A 361 -15.87 -36.23 -0.57
N GLY A 362 -15.28 -36.21 0.63
CA GLY A 362 -13.97 -35.65 0.86
C GLY A 362 -13.89 -34.12 0.73
N GLU A 363 -15.04 -33.42 0.82
CA GLU A 363 -15.13 -31.96 0.60
C GLU A 363 -15.38 -31.22 1.91
N ALA A 364 -14.66 -30.12 2.10
CA ALA A 364 -14.94 -29.11 3.11
C ALA A 364 -15.13 -27.75 2.45
N LYS A 365 -16.14 -26.98 2.87
CA LYS A 365 -16.42 -25.64 2.33
C LYS A 365 -16.20 -24.58 3.39
N LEU A 366 -15.58 -23.49 3.00
CA LEU A 366 -15.42 -22.31 3.84
C LEU A 366 -15.46 -21.03 3.00
N ARG A 367 -15.60 -19.91 3.70
CA ARG A 367 -15.53 -18.56 3.11
C ARG A 367 -14.45 -17.77 3.83
N GLY A 368 -13.43 -17.32 3.08
CA GLY A 368 -12.28 -16.64 3.64
C GLY A 368 -11.96 -15.31 2.96
N PHE A 369 -11.11 -14.52 3.60
CA PHE A 369 -10.55 -13.30 3.00
C PHE A 369 -9.62 -13.64 1.84
N LEU A 370 -9.63 -12.85 0.78
CA LEU A 370 -8.74 -13.02 -0.37
C LEU A 370 -7.26 -12.94 0.04
N GLY A 371 -6.44 -13.83 -0.49
CA GLY A 371 -5.01 -13.87 -0.18
C GLY A 371 -4.39 -15.26 -0.19
N ASP A 372 -3.21 -15.38 0.40
CA ASP A 372 -2.48 -16.63 0.48
C ASP A 372 -2.79 -17.40 1.76
N TYR A 373 -2.77 -18.72 1.64
CA TYR A 373 -3.17 -19.64 2.69
C TYR A 373 -2.21 -20.80 2.82
N GLN A 374 -1.98 -21.23 4.05
CA GLN A 374 -1.45 -22.55 4.37
C GLN A 374 -2.60 -23.43 4.82
N VAL A 375 -2.75 -24.60 4.17
CA VAL A 375 -3.78 -25.58 4.50
C VAL A 375 -3.10 -26.85 4.93
N THR A 376 -3.41 -27.32 6.15
CA THR A 376 -2.91 -28.57 6.73
C THR A 376 -4.06 -29.54 6.89
N VAL A 377 -3.92 -30.71 6.28
CA VAL A 377 -4.89 -31.82 6.43
C VAL A 377 -4.31 -32.88 7.35
N ASN A 378 -5.10 -33.30 8.35
CA ASN A 378 -4.83 -34.38 9.24
C ASN A 378 -5.91 -35.47 9.08
N ALA A 379 -5.52 -36.68 8.69
CA ALA A 379 -6.43 -37.81 8.53
C ALA A 379 -5.68 -39.12 8.87
N THR A 380 -6.41 -40.22 9.03
CA THR A 380 -5.84 -41.55 9.20
C THR A 380 -4.92 -41.96 8.05
N ALA A 381 -5.20 -41.48 6.84
CA ALA A 381 -4.39 -41.72 5.64
C ALA A 381 -3.08 -40.89 5.59
N GLY A 382 -2.88 -39.97 6.52
CA GLY A 382 -1.66 -39.16 6.61
C GLY A 382 -1.89 -37.70 6.96
N ARG A 383 -0.78 -36.93 7.00
CA ARG A 383 -0.76 -35.49 7.20
C ARG A 383 -0.10 -34.80 5.99
N ARG A 384 -0.70 -33.70 5.51
CA ARG A 384 -0.12 -32.90 4.44
C ARG A 384 -0.40 -31.42 4.64
N THR A 385 0.62 -30.60 4.35
CA THR A 385 0.51 -29.13 4.32
C THR A 385 0.81 -28.63 2.92
N GLN A 386 -0.01 -27.71 2.42
CA GLN A 386 0.13 -27.13 1.08
C GLN A 386 -0.27 -25.65 1.08
N GLN A 387 0.35 -24.86 0.19
CA GLN A 387 0.03 -23.45 -0.01
C GLN A 387 -1.00 -23.26 -1.11
N PHE A 388 -1.94 -22.34 -0.89
CA PHE A 388 -2.98 -21.96 -1.85
C PHE A 388 -3.18 -20.45 -1.88
N ASN A 389 -3.81 -19.97 -2.95
CA ASN A 389 -4.25 -18.59 -3.05
C ASN A 389 -5.77 -18.55 -3.25
N LEU A 390 -6.46 -17.76 -2.44
CA LEU A 390 -7.89 -17.49 -2.54
C LEU A 390 -8.11 -16.23 -3.36
N LYS A 391 -8.78 -16.35 -4.51
CA LYS A 391 -9.08 -15.27 -5.43
C LYS A 391 -10.57 -15.03 -5.53
N ARG A 392 -10.96 -13.91 -6.13
CA ARG A 392 -12.36 -13.67 -6.51
C ARG A 392 -12.85 -14.77 -7.46
N GLY A 393 -14.09 -15.16 -7.35
CA GLY A 393 -14.71 -16.19 -8.17
C GLY A 393 -14.66 -17.59 -7.55
N LYS A 394 -14.71 -18.62 -8.39
CA LYS A 394 -14.75 -20.02 -7.93
C LYS A 394 -13.35 -20.51 -7.57
N ASN A 395 -13.20 -21.08 -6.36
CA ASN A 395 -11.96 -21.66 -5.87
C ASN A 395 -12.17 -23.13 -5.47
N GLU A 396 -11.22 -23.95 -5.88
CA GLU A 396 -11.16 -25.37 -5.51
C GLU A 396 -9.70 -25.71 -5.18
N TRP A 397 -9.46 -26.22 -3.97
CA TRP A 397 -8.14 -26.63 -3.49
C TRP A 397 -8.12 -28.15 -3.32
N VAL A 398 -7.26 -28.81 -4.05
CA VAL A 398 -7.13 -30.27 -4.01
C VAL A 398 -5.87 -30.67 -3.24
N ILE A 399 -6.04 -31.48 -2.19
CA ILE A 399 -4.95 -32.00 -1.37
C ILE A 399 -4.98 -33.51 -1.45
N ARG A 400 -3.86 -34.09 -1.92
CA ARG A 400 -3.66 -35.54 -2.01
C ARG A 400 -2.79 -35.99 -0.86
N LEU A 401 -3.27 -36.92 -0.02
CA LEU A 401 -2.56 -37.50 1.13
C LEU A 401 -1.61 -38.61 0.74
#